data_8fe04dfeb9cc6a21174b99a7dbf47332
#
_entry.id   8fe04dfeb9cc6a21174b99a7dbf47332
#
_cell.length_a   1.000
_cell.length_b   1.000
_cell.length_c   1.000
_cell.angle_alpha   90.00
_cell.angle_beta   90.00
_cell.angle_gamma   90.00
#
_symmetry.space_group_name_H-M   'P 1'
#
loop_
_entity.id
_entity.type
_entity.pdbx_description
1 polymer ?
#
loop_
_entity_poly.entity_id
_entity_poly.type
_entity_poly.pdbx_seq_one_letter_code
_entity_poly.pdbx_strand_id
1 'polypeptide(L)'
;MDSMIIGRYLPLNSFIHKRDPRLKIGLLLLFLIAVFFDAGFIGYGILSAYVILCLLLSKISFKDVMKAMKPMIFMMAFFALFNLLFLQTGSVVCTLGPVKIYSGALKQTAYILIRLILIISMTTLLTACTKPLDLTLGLEKLFGPCLLYTSDAADE
;
A
#
# COMPACT_ATOMS: atom_id res chain seq x y z
N MET A 1 -18.43 -7.18 19.94
CA MET A 1 -17.55 -8.37 19.83
C MET A 1 -16.86 -8.32 18.48
N ASP A 2 -15.93 -7.40 18.36
CA ASP A 2 -15.30 -7.14 17.07
C ASP A 2 -13.85 -7.56 17.14
N SER A 3 -13.73 -8.88 17.01
CA SER A 3 -12.45 -9.55 16.92
C SER A 3 -11.63 -8.96 15.78
N MET A 4 -10.47 -8.53 16.15
CA MET A 4 -9.32 -8.18 15.32
C MET A 4 -9.29 -8.95 14.02
N ILE A 5 -9.34 -8.21 12.92
CA ILE A 5 -9.46 -8.81 11.62
C ILE A 5 -8.44 -8.19 10.70
N ILE A 6 -7.20 -8.51 11.01
CA ILE A 6 -6.12 -8.41 10.05
C ILE A 6 -6.31 -9.58 9.09
N GLY A 7 -6.63 -9.29 7.84
CA GLY A 7 -6.82 -10.30 6.81
C GLY A 7 -8.26 -10.73 6.50
N ARG A 8 -9.26 -9.93 6.88
CA ARG A 8 -10.67 -10.26 6.61
C ARG A 8 -11.10 -9.87 5.19
N TYR A 9 -11.39 -10.91 4.45
CA TYR A 9 -12.23 -10.81 3.28
C TYR A 9 -13.64 -10.33 3.69
N LEU A 10 -14.04 -9.18 3.17
CA LEU A 10 -15.41 -8.68 3.31
C LEU A 10 -16.22 -9.16 2.10
N PRO A 11 -17.23 -10.00 2.27
CA PRO A 11 -18.07 -10.47 1.16
C PRO A 11 -19.00 -9.37 0.68
N LEU A 12 -18.45 -8.31 0.11
CA LEU A 12 -19.20 -7.22 -0.49
C LEU A 12 -19.41 -7.52 -1.97
N ASN A 13 -20.65 -7.48 -2.42
CA ASN A 13 -21.02 -7.57 -3.83
C ASN A 13 -20.61 -6.28 -4.56
N SER A 14 -19.35 -6.13 -4.89
CA SER A 14 -18.85 -5.00 -5.65
C SER A 14 -18.32 -5.45 -7.01
N PHE A 15 -18.28 -4.52 -7.96
CA PHE A 15 -17.80 -4.77 -9.31
C PHE A 15 -16.38 -5.34 -9.34
N ILE A 16 -15.53 -4.88 -8.43
CA ILE A 16 -14.15 -5.35 -8.28
C ILE A 16 -14.10 -6.78 -7.73
N HIS A 17 -15.07 -7.17 -6.88
CA HIS A 17 -15.15 -8.52 -6.31
C HIS A 17 -15.36 -9.62 -7.36
N LYS A 18 -16.06 -9.30 -8.43
CA LYS A 18 -16.41 -10.23 -9.53
C LYS A 18 -15.31 -10.39 -10.58
N ARG A 19 -14.26 -9.57 -10.52
CA ARG A 19 -13.15 -9.64 -11.47
C ARG A 19 -12.14 -10.70 -11.07
N ASP A 20 -11.49 -11.28 -12.07
CA ASP A 20 -10.47 -12.31 -11.90
C ASP A 20 -9.36 -11.87 -10.93
N PRO A 21 -8.97 -12.75 -9.97
CA PRO A 21 -7.91 -12.44 -9.01
C PRO A 21 -6.57 -12.14 -9.69
N ARG A 22 -6.32 -12.69 -10.86
CA ARG A 22 -5.11 -12.42 -11.65
C ARG A 22 -4.99 -10.96 -12.08
N LEU A 23 -6.11 -10.38 -12.56
CA LEU A 23 -6.18 -8.97 -12.93
C LEU A 23 -5.93 -8.05 -11.73
N LYS A 24 -6.46 -8.40 -10.56
CA LYS A 24 -6.27 -7.64 -9.33
C LYS A 24 -4.80 -7.62 -8.89
N ILE A 25 -4.15 -8.78 -8.94
CA ILE A 25 -2.72 -8.90 -8.61
C ILE A 25 -1.87 -8.14 -9.63
N GLY A 26 -2.18 -8.27 -10.93
CA GLY A 26 -1.49 -7.54 -11.98
C GLY A 26 -1.61 -6.02 -11.82
N LEU A 27 -2.80 -5.53 -11.51
CA LEU A 27 -3.05 -4.12 -11.23
C LEU A 27 -2.32 -3.64 -9.97
N LEU A 28 -2.25 -4.46 -8.91
CA LEU A 28 -1.47 -4.15 -7.73
C LEU A 28 0.02 -4.04 -8.05
N LEU A 29 0.57 -5.01 -8.78
CA LEU A 29 1.99 -4.99 -9.17
C LEU A 29 2.32 -3.77 -10.03
N LEU A 30 1.46 -3.47 -11.02
CA LEU A 30 1.61 -2.28 -11.85
C LEU A 30 1.54 -0.99 -11.02
N PHE A 31 0.62 -0.93 -10.05
CA PHE A 31 0.50 0.18 -9.13
C PHE A 31 1.75 0.33 -8.24
N LEU A 32 2.29 -0.77 -7.71
CA LEU A 32 3.52 -0.76 -6.92
C LEU A 32 4.70 -0.22 -7.74
N ILE A 33 4.85 -0.67 -8.98
CA ILE A 33 5.87 -0.17 -9.89
C ILE A 33 5.68 1.33 -10.13
N ALA A 34 4.45 1.76 -10.40
CA ALA A 34 4.13 3.17 -10.63
C ALA A 34 4.41 4.07 -9.41
N VAL A 35 4.17 3.57 -8.19
CA VAL A 35 4.46 4.29 -6.94
C VAL A 35 5.97 4.49 -6.74
N PHE A 36 6.78 3.54 -7.20
CA PHE A 36 8.24 3.66 -7.11
C PHE A 36 8.84 4.55 -8.21
N PHE A 37 8.10 4.77 -9.29
CA PHE A 37 8.50 5.75 -10.29
C PHE A 37 8.33 7.16 -9.72
N ASP A 38 9.39 7.93 -9.72
CA ASP A 38 9.42 9.27 -9.14
C ASP A 38 8.81 10.28 -10.13
N ALA A 39 7.48 10.22 -10.26
CA ALA A 39 6.70 11.07 -11.15
C ALA A 39 6.37 12.46 -10.56
N GLY A 40 7.03 12.81 -9.45
CA GLY A 40 6.81 14.08 -8.78
C GLY A 40 5.41 14.24 -8.18
N PHE A 41 5.04 15.47 -7.89
CA PHE A 41 3.76 15.80 -7.25
C PHE A 41 2.54 15.41 -8.08
N ILE A 42 2.63 15.54 -9.41
CA ILE A 42 1.55 15.20 -10.35
C ILE A 42 1.30 13.68 -10.36
N GLY A 43 2.36 12.89 -10.38
CA GLY A 43 2.26 11.43 -10.36
C GLY A 43 1.56 10.91 -9.09
N TYR A 44 1.89 11.44 -7.94
CA TYR A 44 1.21 11.09 -6.69
C TYR A 44 -0.25 11.53 -6.65
N GLY A 45 -0.59 12.65 -7.29
CA GLY A 45 -1.97 13.08 -7.49
C GLY A 45 -2.79 12.06 -8.29
N ILE A 46 -2.24 11.59 -9.41
CA ILE A 46 -2.88 10.58 -10.27
C ILE A 46 -3.04 9.26 -9.52
N LEU A 47 -2.00 8.81 -8.83
CA LEU A 47 -2.05 7.57 -8.04
C LEU A 47 -3.05 7.65 -6.88
N SER A 48 -3.15 8.79 -6.22
CA SER A 48 -4.15 9.03 -5.18
C SER A 48 -5.56 8.97 -5.74
N ALA A 49 -5.80 9.60 -6.88
CA ALA A 49 -7.09 9.55 -7.57
C ALA A 49 -7.46 8.12 -7.97
N TYR A 50 -6.49 7.35 -8.45
CA TYR A 50 -6.67 5.94 -8.79
C TYR A 50 -7.08 5.10 -7.56
N VAL A 51 -6.40 5.26 -6.43
CA VAL A 51 -6.74 4.55 -5.19
C VAL A 51 -8.13 4.93 -4.69
N ILE A 52 -8.48 6.22 -4.71
CA ILE A 52 -9.81 6.69 -4.33
C ILE A 52 -10.87 6.09 -5.23
N LEU A 53 -10.66 6.06 -6.55
CA LEU A 53 -11.57 5.43 -7.50
C LEU A 53 -11.76 3.94 -7.20
N CYS A 54 -10.68 3.22 -6.94
CA CYS A 54 -10.73 1.81 -6.58
C CYS A 54 -11.49 1.59 -5.25
N LEU A 55 -11.32 2.46 -4.27
CA LEU A 55 -12.06 2.42 -3.00
C LEU A 55 -13.57 2.61 -3.22
N LEU A 56 -13.95 3.60 -4.03
CA LEU A 56 -15.35 3.87 -4.35
C LEU A 56 -16.00 2.70 -5.09
N LEU A 57 -15.31 2.14 -6.07
CA LEU A 57 -15.79 0.98 -6.84
C LEU A 57 -15.86 -0.30 -5.98
N SER A 58 -15.01 -0.41 -5.00
CA SER A 58 -14.97 -1.56 -4.09
C SER A 58 -16.06 -1.52 -3.03
N LYS A 59 -16.72 -0.38 -2.82
CA LYS A 59 -17.71 -0.15 -1.75
C LYS A 59 -17.17 -0.44 -0.34
N ILE A 60 -15.86 -0.44 -0.17
CA ILE A 60 -15.23 -0.56 1.13
C ILE A 60 -15.33 0.78 1.84
N SER A 61 -15.73 0.75 3.11
CA SER A 61 -15.83 1.96 3.90
C SER A 61 -14.44 2.55 4.15
N PHE A 62 -14.29 3.84 3.94
CA PHE A 62 -13.05 4.56 4.25
C PHE A 62 -12.61 4.35 5.71
N LYS A 63 -13.58 4.11 6.60
CA LYS A 63 -13.34 3.77 8.01
C LYS A 63 -12.59 2.45 8.19
N ASP A 64 -12.85 1.46 7.34
CA ASP A 64 -12.19 0.16 7.41
C ASP A 64 -10.72 0.26 6.98
N VAL A 65 -10.44 1.08 5.98
CA VAL A 65 -9.07 1.39 5.55
C VAL A 65 -8.32 2.15 6.66
N MET A 66 -8.96 3.16 7.26
CA MET A 66 -8.38 3.91 8.37
C MET A 66 -8.12 3.02 9.60
N LYS A 67 -9.03 2.10 9.88
CA LYS A 67 -8.87 1.12 10.97
C LYS A 67 -7.70 0.17 10.72
N ALA A 68 -7.51 -0.27 9.48
CA ALA A 68 -6.37 -1.09 9.09
C ALA A 68 -5.04 -0.31 9.14
N MET A 69 -5.08 0.98 8.84
CA MET A 69 -3.89 1.85 8.91
C MET A 69 -3.49 2.22 10.34
N LYS A 70 -4.44 2.21 11.29
CA LYS A 70 -4.23 2.68 12.66
C LYS A 70 -2.98 2.10 13.35
N PRO A 71 -2.70 0.79 13.33
CA PRO A 71 -1.50 0.23 13.93
C PRO A 71 -0.21 0.67 13.22
N MET A 72 -0.30 0.97 11.92
CA MET A 72 0.86 1.37 11.12
C MET A 72 1.16 2.87 11.22
N ILE A 73 0.19 3.70 11.62
CA ILE A 73 0.37 5.16 11.78
C ILE A 73 1.46 5.45 12.79
N PHE A 74 1.54 4.71 13.87
CA PHE A 74 2.58 4.87 14.88
C PHE A 74 3.98 4.65 14.28
N MET A 75 4.14 3.58 13.51
CA MET A 75 5.41 3.26 12.84
C MET A 75 5.75 4.29 11.75
N MET A 76 4.75 4.77 11.03
CA MET A 76 4.92 5.84 10.04
C MET A 76 5.35 7.15 10.68
N ALA A 77 4.75 7.54 11.81
CA ALA A 77 5.12 8.73 12.56
C ALA A 77 6.55 8.65 13.10
N PHE A 78 6.93 7.48 13.62
CA PHE A 78 8.30 7.22 14.08
C PHE A 78 9.31 7.34 12.93
N PHE A 79 9.00 6.74 11.78
CA PHE A 79 9.85 6.80 10.59
C PHE A 79 9.97 8.22 10.04
N ALA A 80 8.86 8.97 10.03
CA ALA A 80 8.85 10.38 9.64
C ALA A 80 9.71 11.24 10.55
N LEU A 81 9.63 11.03 11.87
CA LEU A 81 10.45 11.72 12.85
C LEU A 81 11.93 11.45 12.62
N PHE A 82 12.31 10.18 12.41
CA PHE A 82 13.69 9.80 12.09
C PHE A 82 14.19 10.48 10.81
N ASN A 83 13.40 10.47 9.75
CA ASN A 83 13.77 11.16 8.51
C ASN A 83 13.99 12.65 8.71
N LEU A 84 13.10 13.32 9.46
CA LEU A 84 13.24 14.75 9.76
C LEU A 84 14.50 15.08 10.57
N LEU A 85 14.90 14.20 11.47
CA LEU A 85 16.07 14.40 12.33
C LEU A 85 17.39 14.10 11.62
N PHE A 86 17.42 13.07 10.79
CA PHE A 86 18.67 12.56 10.18
C PHE A 86 18.93 13.09 8.77
N LEU A 87 17.88 13.46 8.04
CA LEU A 87 18.05 13.92 6.66
C LEU A 87 18.39 15.42 6.64
N GLN A 88 19.64 15.73 6.37
CA GLN A 88 20.18 17.09 6.31
C GLN A 88 20.30 17.58 4.85
N THR A 89 19.17 17.65 4.13
CA THR A 89 19.17 18.04 2.72
C THR A 89 18.36 19.31 2.49
N GLY A 90 18.96 20.30 1.85
CA GLY A 90 18.30 21.56 1.49
C GLY A 90 18.61 22.71 2.45
N SER A 91 17.80 23.77 2.39
CA SER A 91 17.93 24.94 3.27
C SER A 91 17.29 24.69 4.64
N VAL A 92 17.89 25.26 5.67
CA VAL A 92 17.36 25.18 7.04
C VAL A 92 16.09 26.03 7.13
N VAL A 93 14.98 25.40 7.47
CA VAL A 93 13.67 26.08 7.65
C VAL A 93 13.43 26.47 9.09
N CYS A 94 13.83 25.60 10.01
CA CYS A 94 13.63 25.83 11.43
C CYS A 94 14.78 25.25 12.24
N THR A 95 15.23 25.99 13.24
CA THR A 95 16.21 25.54 14.23
C THR A 95 15.53 25.44 15.59
N LEU A 96 15.33 24.21 16.06
CA LEU A 96 14.87 23.94 17.41
C LEU A 96 16.07 23.49 18.28
N GLY A 97 16.81 24.42 18.80
CA GLY A 97 17.98 24.11 19.62
C GLY A 97 19.04 23.28 18.84
N PRO A 98 19.37 22.06 19.29
CA PRO A 98 20.37 21.23 18.62
C PRO A 98 19.89 20.60 17.31
N VAL A 99 18.58 20.65 17.02
CA VAL A 99 17.96 20.03 15.84
C VAL A 99 17.65 21.07 14.76
N LYS A 100 18.19 20.86 13.57
CA LYS A 100 17.95 21.68 12.39
C LYS A 100 17.04 20.93 11.43
N ILE A 101 15.88 21.50 11.14
CA ILE A 101 14.92 20.94 10.18
C ILE A 101 15.18 21.56 8.81
N TYR A 102 15.45 20.72 7.84
CA TYR A 102 15.75 21.09 6.46
C TYR A 102 14.50 21.01 5.58
N SER A 103 14.36 21.92 4.64
CA SER A 103 13.24 21.93 3.67
C SER A 103 13.18 20.69 2.81
N GLY A 104 14.35 20.16 2.44
CA GLY A 104 14.47 18.92 1.69
C GLY A 104 13.99 17.71 2.49
N ALA A 105 14.34 17.65 3.77
CA ALA A 105 13.88 16.60 4.68
C ALA A 105 12.35 16.60 4.82
N LEU A 106 11.74 17.78 4.92
CA LEU A 106 10.29 17.90 5.03
C LEU A 106 9.58 17.43 3.76
N LYS A 107 10.05 17.84 2.59
CA LYS A 107 9.51 17.37 1.30
C LYS A 107 9.68 15.86 1.13
N GLN A 108 10.86 15.34 1.40
CA GLN A 108 11.17 13.91 1.29
C GLN A 108 10.28 13.08 2.23
N THR A 109 10.14 13.51 3.46
CA THR A 109 9.27 12.86 4.45
C THR A 109 7.81 12.85 4.00
N ALA A 110 7.31 13.97 3.47
CA ALA A 110 5.96 14.05 2.93
C ALA A 110 5.74 13.06 1.77
N TYR A 111 6.68 12.97 0.83
CA TYR A 111 6.61 12.00 -0.26
C TYR A 111 6.62 10.55 0.23
N ILE A 112 7.47 10.23 1.19
CA ILE A 112 7.53 8.88 1.77
C ILE A 112 6.21 8.53 2.48
N LEU A 113 5.65 9.45 3.25
CA LEU A 113 4.37 9.24 3.93
C LEU A 113 3.21 9.02 2.95
N ILE A 114 3.12 9.84 1.92
CA ILE A 114 2.10 9.68 0.86
C ILE A 114 2.27 8.32 0.18
N ARG A 115 3.49 7.95 -0.17
CA ARG A 115 3.83 6.65 -0.78
C ARG A 115 3.38 5.49 0.10
N LEU A 116 3.70 5.52 1.39
CA LEU A 116 3.30 4.47 2.33
C LEU A 116 1.78 4.39 2.48
N ILE A 117 1.09 5.52 2.60
CA ILE A 117 -0.37 5.57 2.67
C ILE A 117 -1.00 4.92 1.43
N LEU A 118 -0.51 5.24 0.24
CA LEU A 118 -1.01 4.69 -1.01
C LEU A 118 -0.80 3.17 -1.10
N ILE A 119 0.39 2.70 -0.74
CA ILE A 119 0.72 1.26 -0.76
C ILE A 119 -0.17 0.51 0.23
N ILE A 120 -0.29 0.99 1.46
CA ILE A 120 -1.11 0.35 2.51
C ILE A 120 -2.58 0.35 2.10
N SER A 121 -3.09 1.46 1.56
CA SER A 121 -4.48 1.57 1.11
C SER A 121 -4.78 0.56 0.01
N MET A 122 -3.92 0.46 -1.00
CA MET A 122 -4.10 -0.46 -2.11
C MET A 122 -3.98 -1.92 -1.68
N THR A 123 -3.02 -2.24 -0.82
CA THR A 123 -2.84 -3.59 -0.27
C THR A 123 -4.04 -4.00 0.58
N THR A 124 -4.54 -3.11 1.43
CA THR A 124 -5.73 -3.35 2.26
C THR A 124 -6.96 -3.58 1.39
N LEU A 125 -7.13 -2.76 0.35
CA LEU A 125 -8.22 -2.89 -0.61
C LEU A 125 -8.17 -4.25 -1.33
N LEU A 126 -6.99 -4.66 -1.80
CA LEU A 126 -6.82 -5.96 -2.44
C LEU A 126 -7.15 -7.11 -1.50
N THR A 127 -6.63 -7.07 -0.27
CA THR A 127 -6.87 -8.10 0.75
C THR A 127 -8.35 -8.17 1.14
N ALA A 128 -9.03 -7.04 1.25
CA ALA A 128 -10.45 -6.99 1.55
C ALA A 128 -11.34 -7.48 0.41
N CYS A 129 -10.92 -7.25 -0.84
CA CYS A 129 -11.67 -7.64 -2.05
C CYS A 129 -11.36 -9.04 -2.57
N THR A 130 -10.34 -9.70 -2.06
CA THR A 130 -9.89 -10.99 -2.60
C THR A 130 -9.74 -12.00 -1.46
N LYS A 131 -10.34 -13.18 -1.62
CA LYS A 131 -10.14 -14.27 -0.65
C LYS A 131 -8.65 -14.66 -0.64
N PRO A 132 -8.05 -14.97 0.51
CA PRO A 132 -6.67 -15.41 0.58
C PRO A 132 -6.36 -16.61 -0.31
N LEU A 133 -7.29 -17.55 -0.43
CA LEU A 133 -7.19 -18.71 -1.32
C LEU A 133 -7.19 -18.31 -2.80
N ASP A 134 -8.04 -17.36 -3.21
CA ASP A 134 -8.09 -16.88 -4.59
C ASP A 134 -6.81 -16.09 -4.93
N LEU A 135 -6.20 -15.43 -3.94
CA LEU A 135 -4.94 -14.72 -4.09
C LEU A 135 -3.79 -15.71 -4.35
N THR A 136 -3.71 -16.79 -3.56
CA THR A 136 -2.69 -17.82 -3.75
C THR A 136 -2.87 -18.56 -5.07
N LEU A 137 -4.09 -18.93 -5.45
CA LEU A 137 -4.40 -19.53 -6.73
C LEU A 137 -4.12 -18.58 -7.91
N GLY A 138 -4.39 -17.29 -7.75
CA GLY A 138 -4.06 -16.27 -8.75
C GLY A 138 -2.55 -16.11 -8.92
N LEU A 139 -1.81 -16.11 -7.84
CA LEU A 139 -0.36 -16.05 -7.82
C LEU A 139 0.27 -17.32 -8.42
N GLU A 140 -0.25 -18.48 -8.03
CA GLU A 140 0.16 -19.77 -8.56
C GLU A 140 -0.05 -19.86 -10.09
N LYS A 141 -1.18 -19.37 -10.58
CA LYS A 141 -1.46 -19.33 -12.02
C LYS A 141 -0.64 -18.29 -12.78
N LEU A 142 -0.25 -17.19 -12.13
CA LEU A 142 0.62 -16.17 -12.70
C LEU A 142 2.08 -16.64 -12.77
N PHE A 143 2.52 -17.35 -11.74
CA PHE A 143 3.86 -17.93 -11.62
C PHE A 143 3.88 -19.44 -11.84
N GLY A 144 2.80 -20.00 -12.40
CA GLY A 144 2.55 -21.42 -12.56
C GLY A 144 3.72 -22.24 -13.12
N PRO A 145 4.46 -21.77 -14.15
CA PRO A 145 5.62 -22.51 -14.65
C PRO A 145 6.76 -22.61 -13.64
N CYS A 146 6.88 -21.65 -12.72
CA CYS A 146 7.96 -21.62 -11.74
C CYS A 146 7.60 -22.38 -10.46
N LEU A 147 6.32 -22.37 -10.06
CA LEU A 147 5.85 -23.04 -8.84
C LEU A 147 5.56 -24.54 -9.06
N LEU A 148 5.16 -24.93 -10.25
CA LEU A 148 4.98 -26.36 -10.60
C LEU A 148 6.29 -27.14 -10.43
N TYR A 149 7.42 -26.52 -10.71
CA TYR A 149 8.73 -27.15 -10.54
C TYR A 149 9.12 -27.35 -9.07
N THR A 150 8.67 -26.45 -8.18
CA THR A 150 8.94 -26.56 -6.73
C THR A 150 7.94 -27.47 -6.02
N SER A 151 6.72 -27.60 -6.50
CA SER A 151 5.71 -28.48 -5.91
C SER A 151 5.99 -29.94 -6.21
N ASP A 152 6.42 -30.26 -7.41
CA ASP A 152 6.82 -31.64 -7.78
C ASP A 152 8.07 -32.12 -7.02
N ALA A 153 8.96 -31.19 -6.65
CA ALA A 153 10.14 -31.52 -5.86
C ALA A 153 9.83 -31.74 -4.35
N ALA A 154 8.68 -31.28 -3.88
CA ALA A 154 8.26 -31.45 -2.49
C ALA A 154 7.43 -32.73 -2.26
N ASP A 155 6.90 -33.36 -3.32
CA ASP A 155 6.11 -34.59 -3.27
C ASP A 155 6.96 -35.87 -3.49
N GLU A 156 8.27 -35.70 -3.76
CA GLU A 156 9.26 -36.79 -3.76
C GLU A 156 10.06 -36.78 -2.45
#